data_d11bd4d66668d4dc7051aea23b741d0c
#
_entry.id   d11bd4d66668d4dc7051aea23b741d0c
#
_cell.length_a   1.000
_cell.length_b   1.000
_cell.length_c   1.000
_cell.angle_alpha   90.00
_cell.angle_beta   90.00
_cell.angle_gamma   90.00
#
_symmetry.space_group_name_H-M   'P 1'
#
loop_
_entity.id
_entity.type
_entity.pdbx_description
1 polymer ?
#
loop_
_entity_poly.entity_id
_entity_poly.type
_entity_poly.pdbx_seq_one_letter_code
_entity_poly.pdbx_strand_id
1 'polypeptide(L)'
;MNILEIKNFSKTYKGNKKAVDNLSITVEAGDIYGFIGHNGAGKSTTIKSVVGVLEFTEGEIYIDGHSVKKEPMECKSITAYIPDNPDIYEFLTGIQYLNFVADIFGIEQSVRQERIKTYGDLFGITENLGDLISSYSHGMKQKVAIISALVHEPKLLVLDEPFVGLDPKAALDLKNIMKELCRQGSAIFFSTHVLEVAQKLCNKIAIIKDGKLVTSGIWKR
;
A
#
# COMPACT_ATOMS: atom_id res chain seq x y z
N MET A 1 2.82 4.89 18.64
CA MET A 1 2.01 5.93 17.95
C MET A 1 1.20 5.23 16.88
N ASN A 2 -0.12 5.45 16.86
CA ASN A 2 -1.02 4.84 15.88
C ASN A 2 -0.90 5.58 14.55
N ILE A 3 -0.56 4.87 13.48
CA ILE A 3 -0.50 5.42 12.11
C ILE A 3 -1.79 5.16 11.35
N LEU A 4 -2.41 3.97 11.53
CA LEU A 4 -3.73 3.66 10.97
C LEU A 4 -4.66 3.19 12.08
N GLU A 5 -5.82 3.80 12.19
CA GLU A 5 -6.90 3.35 13.07
C GLU A 5 -8.18 3.16 12.26
N ILE A 6 -8.72 1.96 12.28
CA ILE A 6 -10.02 1.61 11.72
C ILE A 6 -10.94 1.32 12.89
N LYS A 7 -12.08 2.03 13.00
CA LYS A 7 -13.02 1.93 14.12
C LYS A 7 -14.42 1.62 13.63
N ASN A 8 -14.91 0.43 13.96
CA ASN A 8 -16.27 -0.06 13.64
C ASN A 8 -16.65 0.12 12.16
N PHE A 9 -15.66 -0.06 11.28
CA PHE A 9 -15.84 0.13 9.84
C PHE A 9 -16.74 -0.94 9.25
N SER A 10 -17.77 -0.52 8.53
CA SER A 10 -18.62 -1.39 7.72
C SER A 10 -18.82 -0.81 6.33
N LYS A 11 -18.90 -1.68 5.34
CA LYS A 11 -19.20 -1.32 3.96
C LYS A 11 -20.22 -2.27 3.36
N THR A 12 -21.34 -1.69 2.94
CA THR A 12 -22.41 -2.40 2.22
C THR A 12 -22.47 -1.86 0.79
N TYR A 13 -22.49 -2.73 -0.18
CA TYR A 13 -22.71 -2.39 -1.60
C TYR A 13 -24.21 -2.41 -1.95
N LYS A 14 -24.57 -1.90 -3.12
CA LYS A 14 -25.93 -1.96 -3.65
C LYS A 14 -26.43 -3.41 -3.63
N GLY A 15 -27.68 -3.63 -3.19
CA GLY A 15 -28.24 -4.98 -3.03
C GLY A 15 -27.99 -5.62 -1.66
N ASN A 16 -27.70 -4.82 -0.64
CA ASN A 16 -27.51 -5.23 0.75
C ASN A 16 -26.37 -6.24 1.01
N LYS A 17 -25.44 -6.38 0.07
CA LYS A 17 -24.26 -7.22 0.28
C LYS A 17 -23.26 -6.47 1.18
N LYS A 18 -23.18 -6.89 2.44
CA LYS A 18 -22.21 -6.39 3.41
C LYS A 18 -20.84 -6.99 3.12
N ALA A 19 -19.93 -6.19 2.57
CA ALA A 19 -18.59 -6.62 2.19
C ALA A 19 -17.61 -6.58 3.37
N VAL A 20 -17.82 -5.66 4.31
CA VAL A 20 -17.10 -5.58 5.58
C VAL A 20 -18.10 -5.25 6.69
N ASP A 21 -17.99 -5.92 7.83
CA ASP A 21 -18.90 -5.82 8.95
C ASP A 21 -18.15 -5.57 10.25
N ASN A 22 -18.25 -4.35 10.78
CA ASN A 22 -17.76 -3.92 12.08
C ASN A 22 -16.26 -4.22 12.31
N LEU A 23 -15.41 -3.87 11.33
CA LEU A 23 -13.96 -4.06 11.41
C LEU A 23 -13.33 -2.98 12.28
N SER A 24 -12.53 -3.41 13.28
CA SER A 24 -11.69 -2.52 14.08
C SER A 24 -10.29 -3.08 14.17
N ILE A 25 -9.29 -2.32 13.69
CA ILE A 25 -7.86 -2.65 13.75
C ILE A 25 -7.03 -1.40 13.94
N THR A 26 -5.84 -1.56 14.53
CA THR A 26 -4.86 -0.49 14.72
C THR A 26 -3.49 -0.94 14.22
N VAL A 27 -2.83 -0.08 13.44
CA VAL A 27 -1.47 -0.27 12.95
C VAL A 27 -0.61 0.84 13.53
N GLU A 28 0.47 0.46 14.22
CA GLU A 28 1.38 1.40 14.87
C GLU A 28 2.60 1.69 14.00
N ALA A 29 3.30 2.79 14.30
CA ALA A 29 4.60 3.08 13.71
C ALA A 29 5.56 1.91 13.92
N GLY A 30 6.26 1.51 12.85
CA GLY A 30 7.15 0.36 12.87
C GLY A 30 6.47 -0.99 12.59
N ASP A 31 5.14 -1.03 12.46
CA ASP A 31 4.43 -2.27 12.13
C ASP A 31 4.53 -2.63 10.64
N ILE A 32 4.78 -3.90 10.37
CA ILE A 32 4.41 -4.56 9.13
C ILE A 32 3.18 -5.40 9.44
N TYR A 33 2.02 -4.87 9.07
CA TYR A 33 0.72 -5.44 9.40
C TYR A 33 0.13 -6.20 8.21
N GLY A 34 -0.02 -7.50 8.34
CA GLY A 34 -0.62 -8.36 7.33
C GLY A 34 -2.14 -8.48 7.48
N PHE A 35 -2.89 -8.13 6.44
CA PHE A 35 -4.34 -8.27 6.37
C PHE A 35 -4.68 -9.49 5.50
N ILE A 36 -5.01 -10.63 6.14
CA ILE A 36 -5.06 -11.94 5.53
C ILE A 36 -6.50 -12.41 5.34
N GLY A 37 -6.80 -12.95 4.18
CA GLY A 37 -8.11 -13.55 3.89
C GLY A 37 -8.19 -14.08 2.47
N HIS A 38 -9.16 -14.93 2.21
CA HIS A 38 -9.44 -15.45 0.86
C HIS A 38 -9.94 -14.34 -0.10
N ASN A 39 -10.00 -14.61 -1.38
CA ASN A 39 -10.57 -13.69 -2.36
C ASN A 39 -12.05 -13.44 -2.05
N GLY A 40 -12.45 -12.17 -2.05
CA GLY A 40 -13.80 -11.75 -1.67
C GLY A 40 -14.05 -11.62 -0.16
N ALA A 41 -13.04 -11.83 0.71
CA ALA A 41 -13.18 -11.67 2.16
C ALA A 41 -13.40 -10.24 2.64
N GLY A 42 -13.21 -9.22 1.78
CA GLY A 42 -13.35 -7.80 2.13
C GLY A 42 -12.03 -7.02 2.16
N LYS A 43 -10.89 -7.64 1.82
CA LYS A 43 -9.56 -7.02 1.89
C LYS A 43 -9.44 -5.76 1.04
N SER A 44 -9.66 -5.87 -0.27
CA SER A 44 -9.54 -4.72 -1.20
C SER A 44 -10.60 -3.64 -0.93
N THR A 45 -11.80 -4.02 -0.42
CA THR A 45 -12.81 -3.05 0.04
C THR A 45 -12.26 -2.23 1.20
N THR A 46 -11.66 -2.86 2.20
CA THR A 46 -11.06 -2.19 3.35
C THR A 46 -9.90 -1.29 2.91
N ILE A 47 -8.96 -1.82 2.11
CA ILE A 47 -7.82 -1.06 1.59
C ILE A 47 -8.27 0.18 0.83
N LYS A 48 -9.19 0.04 -0.13
CA LYS A 48 -9.71 1.17 -0.92
C LYS A 48 -10.42 2.22 -0.06
N SER A 49 -11.07 1.81 1.04
CA SER A 49 -11.67 2.75 1.99
C SER A 49 -10.61 3.46 2.83
N VAL A 50 -9.55 2.76 3.26
CA VAL A 50 -8.41 3.35 3.99
C VAL A 50 -7.74 4.45 3.17
N VAL A 51 -7.47 4.21 1.88
CA VAL A 51 -6.79 5.18 1.02
C VAL A 51 -7.73 6.23 0.40
N GLY A 52 -9.01 6.23 0.78
CA GLY A 52 -9.99 7.22 0.35
C GLY A 52 -10.42 7.11 -1.11
N VAL A 53 -10.23 5.94 -1.74
CA VAL A 53 -10.73 5.63 -3.10
C VAL A 53 -12.18 5.16 -3.06
N LEU A 54 -12.58 4.52 -1.97
CA LEU A 54 -13.94 4.02 -1.78
C LEU A 54 -14.61 4.72 -0.59
N GLU A 55 -15.70 5.43 -0.87
CA GLU A 55 -16.52 6.07 0.17
C GLU A 55 -17.21 5.05 1.06
N PHE A 56 -17.38 5.39 2.34
CA PHE A 56 -18.10 4.61 3.33
C PHE A 56 -18.85 5.51 4.32
N THR A 57 -19.93 4.99 4.89
CA THR A 57 -20.79 5.73 5.83
C THR A 57 -20.66 5.26 7.26
N GLU A 58 -20.44 3.96 7.48
CA GLU A 58 -20.38 3.36 8.82
C GLU A 58 -18.94 3.25 9.31
N GLY A 59 -18.72 3.70 10.55
CA GLY A 59 -17.41 3.69 11.19
C GLY A 59 -16.52 4.87 10.82
N GLU A 60 -15.29 4.84 11.33
CA GLU A 60 -14.28 5.88 11.13
C GLU A 60 -12.93 5.26 10.80
N ILE A 61 -12.15 5.96 9.94
CA ILE A 61 -10.76 5.61 9.59
C ILE A 61 -9.92 6.86 9.77
N TYR A 62 -8.81 6.70 10.50
CA TYR A 62 -7.84 7.76 10.76
C TYR A 62 -6.45 7.33 10.31
N ILE A 63 -5.71 8.26 9.70
CA ILE A 63 -4.31 8.09 9.33
C ILE A 63 -3.50 9.18 10.02
N ASP A 64 -2.59 8.78 10.90
CA ASP A 64 -1.79 9.67 11.75
C ASP A 64 -2.64 10.72 12.49
N GLY A 65 -3.83 10.31 12.96
CA GLY A 65 -4.80 11.16 13.65
C GLY A 65 -5.77 11.92 12.74
N HIS A 66 -5.52 12.01 11.43
CA HIS A 66 -6.40 12.69 10.47
C HIS A 66 -7.52 11.79 9.98
N SER A 67 -8.73 12.31 9.93
CA SER A 67 -9.90 11.57 9.45
C SER A 67 -9.90 11.47 7.92
N VAL A 68 -9.98 10.25 7.40
CA VAL A 68 -10.08 10.01 5.94
C VAL A 68 -11.29 10.70 5.31
N LYS A 69 -12.39 10.87 6.07
CA LYS A 69 -13.60 11.56 5.61
C LYS A 69 -13.49 13.08 5.65
N LYS A 70 -12.85 13.64 6.71
CA LYS A 70 -12.86 15.08 6.98
C LYS A 70 -11.60 15.78 6.48
N GLU A 71 -10.49 15.08 6.47
CA GLU A 71 -9.14 15.58 6.14
C GLU A 71 -8.48 14.70 5.07
N PRO A 72 -9.15 14.47 3.91
CA PRO A 72 -8.66 13.51 2.91
C PRO A 72 -7.32 13.91 2.28
N MET A 73 -7.02 15.20 2.18
CA MET A 73 -5.76 15.67 1.58
C MET A 73 -4.58 15.42 2.52
N GLU A 74 -4.75 15.67 3.81
CA GLU A 74 -3.77 15.38 4.86
C GLU A 74 -3.45 13.88 4.87
N CYS A 75 -4.48 13.03 4.86
CA CYS A 75 -4.31 11.58 4.77
C CYS A 75 -3.55 11.16 3.51
N LYS A 76 -3.92 11.68 2.34
CA LYS A 76 -3.27 11.34 1.06
C LYS A 76 -1.82 11.79 0.99
N SER A 77 -1.48 12.95 1.57
CA SER A 77 -0.12 13.50 1.53
C SER A 77 0.92 12.61 2.25
N ILE A 78 0.48 11.80 3.21
CA ILE A 78 1.33 10.92 4.03
C ILE A 78 1.13 9.43 3.75
N THR A 79 0.29 9.09 2.77
CA THR A 79 -0.05 7.71 2.42
C THR A 79 0.38 7.40 1.00
N ALA A 80 1.00 6.23 0.80
CA ALA A 80 1.18 5.65 -0.52
C ALA A 80 0.28 4.41 -0.68
N TYR A 81 -0.20 4.20 -1.90
CA TYR A 81 -1.02 3.05 -2.23
C TYR A 81 -0.51 2.33 -3.49
N ILE A 82 -0.34 1.03 -3.41
CA ILE A 82 -0.03 0.16 -4.53
C ILE A 82 -1.16 -0.86 -4.66
N PRO A 83 -1.98 -0.77 -5.72
CA PRO A 83 -3.02 -1.75 -6.01
C PRO A 83 -2.43 -3.08 -6.51
N ASP A 84 -3.24 -4.14 -6.49
CA ASP A 84 -2.91 -5.46 -7.04
C ASP A 84 -2.59 -5.43 -8.54
N ASN A 85 -3.24 -4.54 -9.28
CA ASN A 85 -2.96 -4.27 -10.68
C ASN A 85 -2.70 -2.76 -10.85
N PRO A 86 -1.43 -2.34 -10.98
CA PRO A 86 -1.11 -0.92 -11.11
C PRO A 86 -1.60 -0.36 -12.46
N ASP A 87 -2.61 0.49 -12.40
CA ASP A 87 -3.11 1.26 -13.54
C ASP A 87 -2.32 2.57 -13.63
N ILE A 88 -1.15 2.51 -14.29
CA ILE A 88 -0.25 3.63 -14.49
C ILE A 88 -0.37 4.18 -15.91
N TYR A 89 -0.03 5.46 -16.11
CA TYR A 89 -0.23 6.16 -17.39
C TYR A 89 0.67 5.63 -18.49
N GLU A 90 0.16 4.71 -19.31
CA GLU A 90 0.90 3.98 -20.34
C GLU A 90 1.45 4.86 -21.47
N PHE A 91 0.90 6.07 -21.66
CA PHE A 91 1.36 7.05 -22.65
C PHE A 91 2.56 7.89 -22.18
N LEU A 92 2.98 7.75 -20.92
CA LEU A 92 4.19 8.37 -20.38
C LEU A 92 5.36 7.39 -20.43
N THR A 93 6.59 7.95 -20.39
CA THR A 93 7.78 7.15 -20.06
C THR A 93 7.84 6.91 -18.55
N GLY A 94 8.59 5.89 -18.11
CA GLY A 94 8.76 5.62 -16.68
C GLY A 94 9.25 6.83 -15.90
N ILE A 95 10.27 7.54 -16.42
CA ILE A 95 10.81 8.73 -15.77
C ILE A 95 9.82 9.90 -15.75
N GLN A 96 9.01 10.07 -16.81
CA GLN A 96 7.96 11.10 -16.82
C GLN A 96 6.90 10.83 -15.77
N TYR A 97 6.46 9.58 -15.64
CA TYR A 97 5.49 9.18 -14.65
C TYR A 97 6.00 9.39 -13.21
N LEU A 98 7.24 8.99 -12.92
CA LEU A 98 7.86 9.16 -11.60
C LEU A 98 8.03 10.64 -11.25
N ASN A 99 8.45 11.48 -12.20
CA ASN A 99 8.53 12.93 -11.99
C ASN A 99 7.16 13.55 -11.77
N PHE A 100 6.13 13.14 -12.54
CA PHE A 100 4.76 13.60 -12.35
C PHE A 100 4.24 13.31 -10.94
N VAL A 101 4.45 12.08 -10.44
CA VAL A 101 4.07 11.72 -9.06
C VAL A 101 4.85 12.57 -8.05
N ALA A 102 6.16 12.74 -8.24
CA ALA A 102 6.98 13.56 -7.36
C ALA A 102 6.55 15.04 -7.33
N ASP A 103 6.08 15.59 -8.46
CA ASP A 103 5.51 16.94 -8.53
C ASP A 103 4.22 17.07 -7.70
N ILE A 104 3.34 16.06 -7.74
CA ILE A 104 2.11 16.04 -6.92
C ILE A 104 2.44 16.15 -5.42
N PHE A 105 3.51 15.48 -4.98
CA PHE A 105 3.96 15.52 -3.58
C PHE A 105 4.92 16.67 -3.26
N GLY A 106 5.20 17.57 -4.21
CA GLY A 106 6.06 18.74 -4.02
C GLY A 106 7.53 18.39 -3.73
N ILE A 107 8.05 17.27 -4.25
CA ILE A 107 9.41 16.82 -3.98
C ILE A 107 10.39 17.57 -4.87
N GLU A 108 11.41 18.16 -4.26
CA GLU A 108 12.45 18.90 -4.97
C GLU A 108 13.20 18.04 -5.99
N GLN A 109 13.64 18.68 -7.09
CA GLN A 109 14.25 17.99 -8.22
C GLN A 109 15.48 17.16 -7.85
N SER A 110 16.37 17.70 -7.02
CA SER A 110 17.58 17.01 -6.57
C SER A 110 17.23 15.76 -5.77
N VAL A 111 16.29 15.88 -4.83
CA VAL A 111 15.84 14.78 -3.96
C VAL A 111 15.15 13.68 -4.77
N ARG A 112 14.24 14.07 -5.69
CA ARG A 112 13.54 13.06 -6.53
C ARG A 112 14.49 12.31 -7.44
N GLN A 113 15.47 12.99 -8.04
CA GLN A 113 16.46 12.35 -8.92
C GLN A 113 17.28 11.30 -8.18
N GLU A 114 17.75 11.62 -6.96
CA GLU A 114 18.48 10.68 -6.12
C GLU A 114 17.61 9.46 -5.75
N ARG A 115 16.37 9.69 -5.30
CA ARG A 115 15.45 8.61 -4.91
C ARG A 115 15.05 7.73 -6.08
N ILE A 116 14.69 8.32 -7.23
CA ILE A 116 14.33 7.58 -8.45
C ILE A 116 15.50 6.72 -8.91
N LYS A 117 16.73 7.29 -8.91
CA LYS A 117 17.92 6.54 -9.28
C LYS A 117 18.18 5.39 -8.32
N THR A 118 18.14 5.65 -7.00
CA THR A 118 18.37 4.62 -5.96
C THR A 118 17.40 3.46 -6.08
N TYR A 119 16.10 3.73 -6.18
CA TYR A 119 15.11 2.67 -6.33
C TYR A 119 15.11 2.03 -7.72
N GLY A 120 15.39 2.82 -8.77
CA GLY A 120 15.55 2.30 -10.14
C GLY A 120 16.67 1.28 -10.25
N ASP A 121 17.82 1.60 -9.68
CA ASP A 121 18.99 0.70 -9.63
C ASP A 121 18.69 -0.56 -8.80
N LEU A 122 18.04 -0.39 -7.64
CA LEU A 122 17.67 -1.50 -6.76
C LEU A 122 16.74 -2.50 -7.46
N PHE A 123 15.71 -2.01 -8.13
CA PHE A 123 14.75 -2.86 -8.87
C PHE A 123 15.24 -3.25 -10.28
N GLY A 124 16.41 -2.76 -10.71
CA GLY A 124 16.99 -3.07 -12.00
C GLY A 124 16.16 -2.58 -13.18
N ILE A 125 15.62 -1.36 -13.10
CA ILE A 125 14.76 -0.76 -14.14
C ILE A 125 15.28 0.58 -14.65
N THR A 126 16.39 1.10 -14.11
CA THR A 126 16.94 2.43 -14.43
C THR A 126 17.10 2.63 -15.92
N GLU A 127 17.69 1.66 -16.63
CA GLU A 127 17.93 1.73 -18.08
C GLU A 127 16.65 1.82 -18.92
N ASN A 128 15.53 1.33 -18.37
CA ASN A 128 14.23 1.32 -19.06
C ASN A 128 13.37 2.54 -18.74
N LEU A 129 13.74 3.39 -17.80
CA LEU A 129 12.91 4.53 -17.39
C LEU A 129 12.67 5.55 -18.52
N GLY A 130 13.50 5.53 -19.57
CA GLY A 130 13.31 6.34 -20.78
C GLY A 130 12.26 5.78 -21.76
N ASP A 131 11.86 4.51 -21.62
CA ASP A 131 10.92 3.86 -22.52
C ASP A 131 9.47 4.16 -22.12
N LEU A 132 8.53 4.04 -23.09
CA LEU A 132 7.10 4.17 -22.82
C LEU A 132 6.61 3.04 -21.90
N ILE A 133 5.80 3.38 -20.91
CA ILE A 133 5.19 2.41 -19.99
C ILE A 133 4.31 1.39 -20.72
N SER A 134 3.73 1.75 -21.86
CA SER A 134 2.99 0.82 -22.73
C SER A 134 3.83 -0.37 -23.21
N SER A 135 5.17 -0.21 -23.29
CA SER A 135 6.09 -1.28 -23.68
C SER A 135 6.54 -2.18 -22.50
N TYR A 136 6.18 -1.80 -21.26
CA TYR A 136 6.64 -2.52 -20.06
C TYR A 136 5.89 -3.84 -19.87
N SER A 137 6.62 -4.85 -19.40
CA SER A 137 6.00 -6.05 -18.85
C SER A 137 5.20 -5.72 -17.58
N HIS A 138 4.31 -6.61 -17.17
CA HIS A 138 3.56 -6.44 -15.92
C HIS A 138 4.50 -6.23 -14.72
N GLY A 139 5.57 -7.01 -14.60
CA GLY A 139 6.57 -6.85 -13.54
C GLY A 139 7.29 -5.50 -13.58
N MET A 140 7.58 -4.95 -14.76
CA MET A 140 8.18 -3.60 -14.89
C MET A 140 7.18 -2.52 -14.45
N LYS A 141 5.91 -2.62 -14.83
CA LYS A 141 4.84 -1.71 -14.37
C LYS A 141 4.70 -1.76 -12.85
N GLN A 142 4.76 -2.95 -12.26
CA GLN A 142 4.73 -3.13 -10.80
C GLN A 142 5.92 -2.44 -10.12
N LYS A 143 7.14 -2.61 -10.67
CA LYS A 143 8.35 -1.94 -10.14
C LYS A 143 8.23 -0.42 -10.17
N VAL A 144 7.76 0.15 -11.28
CA VAL A 144 7.53 1.61 -11.39
C VAL A 144 6.47 2.11 -10.42
N ALA A 145 5.37 1.36 -10.24
CA ALA A 145 4.34 1.69 -9.25
C ALA A 145 4.90 1.67 -7.81
N ILE A 146 5.77 0.70 -7.49
CA ILE A 146 6.44 0.64 -6.20
C ILE A 146 7.36 1.86 -6.02
N ILE A 147 8.19 2.20 -7.01
CA ILE A 147 9.07 3.37 -6.95
C ILE A 147 8.25 4.66 -6.73
N SER A 148 7.16 4.84 -7.48
CA SER A 148 6.29 6.02 -7.35
C SER A 148 5.70 6.16 -5.94
N ALA A 149 5.36 5.04 -5.31
CA ALA A 149 4.85 5.02 -3.93
C ALA A 149 5.92 5.34 -2.88
N LEU A 150 7.19 5.03 -3.17
CA LEU A 150 8.30 5.23 -2.23
C LEU A 150 8.93 6.62 -2.31
N VAL A 151 8.78 7.30 -3.46
CA VAL A 151 9.51 8.54 -3.76
C VAL A 151 9.21 9.67 -2.78
N HIS A 152 8.03 9.70 -2.16
CA HIS A 152 7.62 10.73 -1.20
C HIS A 152 7.75 10.31 0.28
N GLU A 153 8.35 9.13 0.56
CA GLU A 153 8.59 8.61 1.92
C GLU A 153 7.33 8.61 2.80
N PRO A 154 6.34 7.79 2.46
CA PRO A 154 5.05 7.81 3.15
C PRO A 154 5.16 7.36 4.60
N LYS A 155 4.33 7.94 5.51
CA LYS A 155 4.15 7.42 6.87
C LYS A 155 3.36 6.11 6.88
N LEU A 156 2.43 5.95 5.94
CA LEU A 156 1.65 4.73 5.75
C LEU A 156 1.80 4.22 4.32
N LEU A 157 2.36 3.04 4.16
CA LEU A 157 2.39 2.34 2.87
C LEU A 157 1.31 1.24 2.85
N VAL A 158 0.34 1.39 1.97
CA VAL A 158 -0.78 0.46 1.78
C VAL A 158 -0.58 -0.33 0.49
N LEU A 159 -0.67 -1.65 0.58
CA LEU A 159 -0.36 -2.54 -0.54
C LEU A 159 -1.45 -3.60 -0.68
N ASP A 160 -1.99 -3.76 -1.89
CA ASP A 160 -2.94 -4.85 -2.19
C ASP A 160 -2.22 -5.94 -3.00
N GLU A 161 -2.02 -7.13 -2.40
CA GLU A 161 -1.31 -8.30 -2.97
C GLU A 161 0.07 -7.97 -3.60
N PRO A 162 0.99 -7.26 -2.93
CA PRO A 162 2.15 -6.58 -3.53
C PRO A 162 3.21 -7.47 -4.16
N PHE A 163 3.18 -8.77 -3.89
CA PHE A 163 4.19 -9.72 -4.37
C PHE A 163 3.78 -10.44 -5.66
N VAL A 164 2.54 -10.26 -6.09
CA VAL A 164 2.03 -10.83 -7.35
C VAL A 164 2.72 -10.13 -8.52
N GLY A 165 3.27 -10.92 -9.45
CA GLY A 165 3.92 -10.40 -10.65
C GLY A 165 5.39 -9.94 -10.47
N LEU A 166 5.93 -9.92 -9.25
CA LEU A 166 7.34 -9.64 -9.00
C LEU A 166 8.20 -10.89 -9.16
N ASP A 167 9.38 -10.71 -9.75
CA ASP A 167 10.43 -11.73 -9.71
C ASP A 167 10.97 -11.92 -8.27
N PRO A 168 11.63 -13.06 -7.97
CA PRO A 168 12.09 -13.36 -6.61
C PRO A 168 13.03 -12.30 -6.02
N LYS A 169 13.88 -11.67 -6.86
CA LYS A 169 14.79 -10.60 -6.42
C LYS A 169 14.00 -9.36 -6.03
N ALA A 170 13.13 -8.87 -6.92
CA ALA A 170 12.30 -7.70 -6.65
C ALA A 170 11.40 -7.90 -5.42
N ALA A 171 10.85 -9.10 -5.23
CA ALA A 171 10.08 -9.43 -4.03
C ALA A 171 10.92 -9.38 -2.75
N LEU A 172 12.18 -9.81 -2.78
CA LEU A 172 13.11 -9.70 -1.67
C LEU A 172 13.47 -8.25 -1.38
N ASP A 173 13.77 -7.47 -2.42
CA ASP A 173 14.11 -6.06 -2.32
C ASP A 173 12.94 -5.26 -1.71
N LEU A 174 11.70 -5.50 -2.16
CA LEU A 174 10.51 -4.87 -1.57
C LEU A 174 10.37 -5.22 -0.07
N LYS A 175 10.58 -6.48 0.32
CA LYS A 175 10.54 -6.89 1.75
C LYS A 175 11.60 -6.16 2.58
N ASN A 176 12.80 -5.95 2.04
CA ASN A 176 13.87 -5.23 2.72
C ASN A 176 13.53 -3.74 2.87
N ILE A 177 12.98 -3.11 1.82
CA ILE A 177 12.48 -1.73 1.86
C ILE A 177 11.38 -1.58 2.92
N MET A 178 10.39 -2.48 2.93
CA MET A 178 9.32 -2.45 3.94
C MET A 178 9.88 -2.47 5.36
N LYS A 179 10.88 -3.33 5.63
CA LYS A 179 11.54 -3.40 6.94
C LYS A 179 12.29 -2.11 7.27
N GLU A 180 12.96 -1.52 6.29
CA GLU A 180 13.71 -0.27 6.49
C GLU A 180 12.77 0.91 6.76
N LEU A 181 11.70 1.07 6.00
CA LEU A 181 10.67 2.07 6.25
C LEU A 181 10.09 1.96 7.68
N CYS A 182 9.81 0.74 8.13
CA CYS A 182 9.33 0.51 9.50
C CYS A 182 10.36 0.89 10.56
N ARG A 183 11.67 0.65 10.34
CA ARG A 183 12.72 1.11 11.26
C ARG A 183 12.80 2.63 11.34
N GLN A 184 12.45 3.31 10.25
CA GLN A 184 12.40 4.77 10.17
C GLN A 184 11.09 5.36 10.73
N GLY A 185 10.17 4.52 11.19
CA GLY A 185 8.93 4.94 11.85
C GLY A 185 7.68 4.93 10.97
N SER A 186 7.79 4.54 9.70
CA SER A 186 6.61 4.30 8.84
C SER A 186 5.85 3.04 9.30
N ALA A 187 4.61 2.90 8.85
CA ALA A 187 3.81 1.69 9.01
C ALA A 187 3.46 1.09 7.64
N ILE A 188 3.40 -0.22 7.59
CA ILE A 188 3.00 -0.97 6.39
C ILE A 188 1.71 -1.72 6.68
N PHE A 189 0.71 -1.53 5.83
CA PHE A 189 -0.55 -2.27 5.85
C PHE A 189 -0.76 -2.96 4.51
N PHE A 190 -0.66 -4.28 4.46
CA PHE A 190 -0.80 -4.98 3.18
C PHE A 190 -1.72 -6.19 3.24
N SER A 191 -2.46 -6.41 2.15
CA SER A 191 -3.28 -7.59 1.99
C SER A 191 -2.48 -8.75 1.41
N THR A 192 -2.85 -9.96 1.80
CA THR A 192 -2.42 -11.18 1.13
C THR A 192 -3.37 -12.34 1.40
N HIS A 193 -3.43 -13.29 0.46
CA HIS A 193 -4.07 -14.59 0.68
C HIS A 193 -3.05 -15.68 1.00
N VAL A 194 -1.74 -15.36 0.98
CA VAL A 194 -0.64 -16.29 1.22
C VAL A 194 -0.13 -16.15 2.65
N LEU A 195 -0.53 -17.07 3.52
CA LEU A 195 -0.17 -17.05 4.93
C LEU A 195 1.35 -17.07 5.18
N GLU A 196 2.10 -17.84 4.38
CA GLU A 196 3.57 -17.94 4.52
C GLU A 196 4.29 -16.61 4.32
N VAL A 197 3.77 -15.74 3.44
CA VAL A 197 4.33 -14.39 3.24
C VAL A 197 4.15 -13.57 4.50
N ALA A 198 2.94 -13.58 5.06
CA ALA A 198 2.65 -12.87 6.30
C ALA A 198 3.48 -13.40 7.47
N GLN A 199 3.62 -14.72 7.62
CA GLN A 199 4.40 -15.37 8.67
C GLN A 199 5.87 -14.92 8.68
N LYS A 200 6.47 -14.74 7.49
CA LYS A 200 7.89 -14.38 7.36
C LYS A 200 8.15 -12.88 7.49
N LEU A 201 7.15 -12.05 7.25
CA LEU A 201 7.33 -10.61 7.11
C LEU A 201 6.69 -9.81 8.24
N CYS A 202 5.47 -10.19 8.67
CA CYS A 202 4.67 -9.39 9.59
C CYS A 202 5.08 -9.56 11.06
N ASN A 203 4.96 -8.47 11.82
CA ASN A 203 4.95 -8.52 13.28
C ASN A 203 3.53 -8.52 13.85
N LYS A 204 2.54 -8.03 13.08
CA LYS A 204 1.11 -8.09 13.43
C LYS A 204 0.30 -8.57 12.24
N ILE A 205 -0.81 -9.25 12.51
CA ILE A 205 -1.75 -9.70 11.48
C ILE A 205 -3.20 -9.49 11.92
N ALA A 206 -4.08 -9.39 10.92
CA ALA A 206 -5.51 -9.63 11.07
C ALA A 206 -5.99 -10.64 10.02
N ILE A 207 -6.84 -11.56 10.44
CA ILE A 207 -7.49 -12.51 9.55
C ILE A 207 -8.94 -12.10 9.38
N ILE A 208 -9.34 -11.88 8.13
CA ILE A 208 -10.71 -11.56 7.75
C ILE A 208 -11.34 -12.69 6.96
N LYS A 209 -12.59 -13.01 7.28
CA LYS A 209 -13.40 -13.98 6.56
C LYS A 209 -14.82 -13.45 6.44
N ASP A 210 -15.37 -13.49 5.21
CA ASP A 210 -16.76 -13.08 4.92
C ASP A 210 -17.10 -11.68 5.49
N GLY A 211 -16.17 -10.73 5.34
CA GLY A 211 -16.31 -9.36 5.83
C GLY A 211 -16.07 -9.15 7.32
N LYS A 212 -15.82 -10.19 8.10
CA LYS A 212 -15.66 -10.11 9.56
C LYS A 212 -14.24 -10.42 9.99
N LEU A 213 -13.78 -9.69 11.01
CA LEU A 213 -12.52 -9.98 11.68
C LEU A 213 -12.63 -11.29 12.46
N VAL A 214 -11.80 -12.26 12.13
CA VAL A 214 -11.73 -13.55 12.85
C VAL A 214 -10.77 -13.43 14.03
N THR A 215 -9.61 -12.84 13.81
CA THR A 215 -8.59 -12.61 14.85
C THR A 215 -7.64 -11.52 14.39
N SER A 216 -7.04 -10.82 15.35
CA SER A 216 -5.95 -9.88 15.11
C SER A 216 -4.98 -9.88 16.29
N GLY A 217 -3.72 -9.58 16.04
CA GLY A 217 -2.73 -9.48 17.11
C GLY A 217 -1.29 -9.61 16.64
N ILE A 218 -0.39 -9.66 17.63
CA ILE A 218 1.04 -9.84 17.39
C ILE A 218 1.27 -11.27 16.87
N TRP A 219 1.97 -11.35 15.75
CA TRP A 219 2.43 -12.63 15.23
C TRP A 219 3.71 -13.03 15.95
N LYS A 220 3.61 -13.95 16.93
CA LYS A 220 4.79 -14.52 17.57
C LYS A 220 5.37 -15.61 16.67
N ARG A 221 6.62 -15.45 16.32
CA ARG A 221 7.42 -16.49 15.64
C ARG A 221 7.75 -17.63 16.59
#